data_4a770826f0071ae378ca8e738f43d86a
#
_entry.id   4a770826f0071ae378ca8e738f43d86a
#
_cell.length_a   1.000
_cell.length_b   1.000
_cell.length_c   1.000
_cell.angle_alpha   90.00
_cell.angle_beta   90.00
_cell.angle_gamma   90.00
#
_symmetry.space_group_name_H-M   'P 1'
#
loop_
_entity.id
_entity.type
_entity.pdbx_description
1 polymer ?
#
loop_
_entity_poly.entity_id
_entity_poly.type
_entity_poly.pdbx_seq_one_letter_code
_entity_poly.pdbx_strand_id
1 'polypeptide(L)'
;MSTPQQPPAGWYPDPMAPGILRFWDGTAWTAHTSAPTPAAQPAAATPAAPPTRPEPRKSPGVDTNTVWIWLIVLLPLASSLLALLVPWRSMLFFMHGWQFNTYTQPDHMPDLRLFMQPFDIFFSPWWWAITLFGFAIYGFSVWFAYLDQRELHSRGIDRPFPWRWMFLSIVYPIGRIVVAIRRTGTGWAPLWGLIAAQVVGIIVGVVVSAQITLATLQFLSTIARYGGYSG
;
A
#
# COMPACT_ATOMS: atom_id res chain seq x y z
N MET A 1 -60.96 11.14 58.70
CA MET A 1 -61.07 12.48 58.07
C MET A 1 -59.66 13.00 57.95
N SER A 2 -59.08 12.98 56.76
CA SER A 2 -57.71 13.45 56.51
C SER A 2 -57.71 15.00 56.48
N THR A 3 -56.98 15.61 57.36
CA THR A 3 -56.77 17.09 57.35
C THR A 3 -56.07 17.49 56.05
N PRO A 4 -56.57 18.50 55.34
CA PRO A 4 -55.88 18.96 54.12
C PRO A 4 -54.53 19.51 54.53
N GLN A 5 -53.44 18.91 54.04
CA GLN A 5 -52.10 19.36 54.29
C GLN A 5 -51.83 20.59 53.45
N GLN A 6 -51.72 21.76 54.09
CA GLN A 6 -51.40 23.02 53.40
C GLN A 6 -49.99 22.92 52.79
N PRO A 7 -49.79 23.46 51.60
CA PRO A 7 -48.47 23.46 50.98
C PRO A 7 -47.46 24.25 51.84
N PRO A 8 -46.19 23.82 51.92
CA PRO A 8 -45.14 24.52 52.64
C PRO A 8 -44.88 25.92 52.03
N ALA A 9 -44.29 26.79 52.85
CA ALA A 9 -43.89 28.12 52.37
C ALA A 9 -42.94 28.00 51.17
N GLY A 10 -43.20 28.76 50.09
CA GLY A 10 -42.43 28.70 48.86
C GLY A 10 -43.00 29.58 47.73
N TRP A 11 -42.28 29.61 46.63
CA TRP A 11 -42.71 30.32 45.43
C TRP A 11 -43.60 29.42 44.55
N TYR A 12 -44.82 29.84 44.32
CA TYR A 12 -45.79 29.12 43.50
C TYR A 12 -46.34 30.03 42.39
N PRO A 13 -46.84 29.44 41.30
CA PRO A 13 -47.54 30.23 40.27
C PRO A 13 -48.65 31.08 40.88
N ASP A 14 -48.67 32.40 40.56
CA ASP A 14 -49.67 33.34 41.07
C ASP A 14 -51.04 32.98 40.49
N PRO A 15 -52.05 32.69 41.34
CA PRO A 15 -53.38 32.36 40.85
C PRO A 15 -54.11 33.57 40.16
N MET A 16 -53.63 34.79 40.38
CA MET A 16 -54.23 36.02 39.86
C MET A 16 -53.47 36.58 38.67
N ALA A 17 -52.22 36.18 38.44
CA ALA A 17 -51.37 36.70 37.36
C ALA A 17 -50.60 35.60 36.67
N PRO A 18 -51.06 35.04 35.54
CA PRO A 18 -50.36 33.99 34.80
C PRO A 18 -48.96 34.43 34.40
N GLY A 19 -47.94 33.54 34.64
CA GLY A 19 -46.55 33.82 34.28
C GLY A 19 -45.73 34.56 35.36
N ILE A 20 -46.28 34.79 36.56
CA ILE A 20 -45.58 35.35 37.69
C ILE A 20 -45.57 34.33 38.84
N LEU A 21 -44.50 34.29 39.63
CA LEU A 21 -44.44 33.52 40.85
C LEU A 21 -44.76 34.44 42.03
N ARG A 22 -45.64 33.98 42.95
CA ARG A 22 -45.94 34.66 44.23
C ARG A 22 -45.50 33.79 45.39
N PHE A 23 -45.01 34.45 46.42
CA PHE A 23 -44.55 33.72 47.62
C PHE A 23 -45.73 33.37 48.50
N TRP A 24 -45.88 32.10 48.83
CA TRP A 24 -46.80 31.55 49.82
C TRP A 24 -46.04 31.37 51.15
N ASP A 25 -46.52 31.96 52.27
CA ASP A 25 -45.86 31.89 53.53
C ASP A 25 -46.20 30.63 54.39
N GLY A 26 -47.04 29.76 53.86
CA GLY A 26 -47.55 28.56 54.52
C GLY A 26 -49.01 28.76 55.00
N THR A 27 -49.51 30.00 55.03
CA THR A 27 -50.86 30.33 55.50
C THR A 27 -51.61 31.27 54.58
N ALA A 28 -50.90 32.19 53.91
CA ALA A 28 -51.47 33.20 53.01
C ALA A 28 -50.53 33.55 51.86
N TRP A 29 -51.09 34.08 50.76
CA TRP A 29 -50.35 34.67 49.66
C TRP A 29 -49.80 36.06 50.09
N THR A 30 -48.51 36.22 49.95
CA THR A 30 -47.84 37.50 50.26
C THR A 30 -47.85 38.44 49.04
N ALA A 31 -47.54 39.72 49.28
CA ALA A 31 -47.35 40.70 48.23
C ALA A 31 -46.07 40.54 47.41
N HIS A 32 -45.22 39.58 47.80
CA HIS A 32 -43.96 39.35 47.07
C HIS A 32 -44.20 38.56 45.80
N THR A 33 -43.93 39.21 44.67
CA THR A 33 -44.00 38.61 43.32
C THR A 33 -42.63 38.59 42.67
N SER A 34 -42.31 37.57 41.92
CA SER A 34 -41.08 37.44 41.13
C SER A 34 -41.44 37.05 39.70
N ALA A 35 -40.92 37.82 38.75
CA ALA A 35 -41.01 37.35 37.37
C ALA A 35 -40.18 36.04 37.22
N PRO A 36 -40.68 35.03 36.52
CA PRO A 36 -39.89 33.85 36.27
C PRO A 36 -38.66 34.30 35.48
N THR A 37 -37.48 34.10 36.07
CA THR A 37 -36.22 34.24 35.34
C THR A 37 -36.37 33.29 34.16
N PRO A 38 -36.22 33.73 32.86
CA PRO A 38 -36.22 32.78 31.78
C PRO A 38 -35.21 31.69 32.13
N ALA A 39 -35.69 30.46 32.27
CA ALA A 39 -34.79 29.32 32.43
C ALA A 39 -33.76 29.45 31.34
N ALA A 40 -32.47 29.61 31.69
CA ALA A 40 -31.40 29.65 30.73
C ALA A 40 -31.62 28.44 29.84
N GLN A 41 -32.04 28.68 28.65
CA GLN A 41 -32.23 27.65 27.62
C GLN A 41 -30.89 26.90 27.61
N PRO A 42 -30.84 25.58 27.83
CA PRO A 42 -29.57 24.87 27.71
C PRO A 42 -28.97 25.29 26.40
N ALA A 43 -27.84 26.00 26.42
CA ALA A 43 -27.14 26.40 25.22
C ALA A 43 -27.06 25.11 24.36
N ALA A 44 -27.70 25.12 23.22
CA ALA A 44 -27.67 23.98 22.33
C ALA A 44 -26.19 23.60 22.20
N ALA A 45 -25.84 22.43 22.72
CA ALA A 45 -24.47 21.96 22.71
C ALA A 45 -24.05 22.02 21.23
N THR A 46 -23.22 23.01 20.91
CA THR A 46 -22.57 23.07 19.58
C THR A 46 -21.95 21.70 19.38
N PRO A 47 -22.31 20.96 18.31
CA PRO A 47 -21.74 19.65 18.08
C PRO A 47 -20.23 19.79 18.22
N ALA A 48 -19.62 19.08 19.17
CA ALA A 48 -18.17 19.11 19.36
C ALA A 48 -17.57 18.79 18.01
N ALA A 49 -16.77 19.71 17.45
CA ALA A 49 -16.07 19.48 16.21
C ALA A 49 -15.36 18.14 16.33
N PRO A 50 -15.46 17.24 15.33
CA PRO A 50 -14.80 15.94 15.40
C PRO A 50 -13.34 16.18 15.74
N PRO A 51 -12.72 15.36 16.64
CA PRO A 51 -11.35 15.56 17.07
C PRO A 51 -10.44 15.65 15.86
N THR A 52 -9.95 16.84 15.55
CA THR A 52 -9.00 17.06 14.47
C THR A 52 -7.76 16.25 14.79
N ARG A 53 -7.48 15.23 13.98
CA ARG A 53 -6.26 14.42 14.12
C ARG A 53 -5.07 15.39 14.07
N PRO A 54 -4.20 15.44 15.11
CA PRO A 54 -3.06 16.34 15.12
C PRO A 54 -2.26 16.22 13.84
N GLU A 55 -1.98 17.35 13.17
CA GLU A 55 -1.12 17.34 12.00
C GLU A 55 0.27 16.81 12.36
N PRO A 56 0.87 15.97 11.49
CA PRO A 56 2.19 15.44 11.72
C PRO A 56 3.22 16.58 11.81
N ARG A 57 4.04 16.54 12.84
CA ARG A 57 5.07 17.57 13.07
C ARG A 57 6.07 17.59 11.90
N LYS A 58 6.36 18.77 11.38
CA LYS A 58 7.45 18.97 10.44
C LYS A 58 8.79 18.84 11.17
N SER A 59 9.75 18.14 10.59
CA SER A 59 11.11 17.94 11.12
C SER A 59 12.13 18.42 10.08
N PRO A 60 12.26 19.77 9.88
CA PRO A 60 13.13 20.31 8.87
C PRO A 60 14.60 19.94 9.16
N GLY A 61 15.36 19.61 8.11
CA GLY A 61 16.80 19.33 8.20
C GLY A 61 17.17 17.93 8.69
N VAL A 62 16.19 17.06 9.04
CA VAL A 62 16.50 15.67 9.37
C VAL A 62 16.89 14.91 8.11
N ASP A 63 18.06 14.24 8.17
CA ASP A 63 18.49 13.38 7.07
C ASP A 63 17.60 12.16 6.96
N THR A 64 16.96 12.05 5.79
CA THR A 64 16.07 10.92 5.46
C THR A 64 16.78 9.88 4.60
N ASN A 65 18.05 10.06 4.29
CA ASN A 65 18.82 9.16 3.43
C ASN A 65 19.32 7.96 4.25
N THR A 66 18.56 6.88 4.26
CA THR A 66 18.92 5.62 4.93
C THR A 66 19.56 4.64 3.95
N VAL A 67 20.37 3.75 4.43
CA VAL A 67 20.93 2.67 3.61
C VAL A 67 19.84 1.74 3.09
N TRP A 68 18.76 1.58 3.86
CA TRP A 68 17.65 0.68 3.56
C TRP A 68 16.87 1.10 2.33
N ILE A 69 16.61 2.41 2.13
CA ILE A 69 15.92 2.88 0.93
C ILE A 69 16.74 2.61 -0.32
N TRP A 70 18.07 2.74 -0.24
CA TRP A 70 18.95 2.41 -1.36
C TRP A 70 18.96 0.92 -1.69
N LEU A 71 18.95 0.06 -0.67
CA LEU A 71 18.82 -1.39 -0.88
C LEU A 71 17.48 -1.73 -1.55
N ILE A 72 16.37 -1.12 -1.12
CA ILE A 72 15.05 -1.32 -1.74
C ILE A 72 15.04 -0.87 -3.21
N VAL A 73 15.70 0.24 -3.52
CA VAL A 73 15.75 0.80 -4.88
C VAL A 73 16.68 -0.01 -5.80
N LEU A 74 17.83 -0.46 -5.28
CA LEU A 74 18.85 -1.13 -6.07
C LEU A 74 18.61 -2.64 -6.24
N LEU A 75 17.88 -3.27 -5.33
CA LEU A 75 17.65 -4.72 -5.37
C LEU A 75 16.91 -5.17 -6.65
N PRO A 76 15.82 -4.52 -7.09
CA PRO A 76 15.19 -4.82 -8.38
C PRO A 76 16.11 -4.56 -9.57
N LEU A 77 16.98 -3.53 -9.49
CA LEU A 77 17.97 -3.25 -10.53
C LEU A 77 18.99 -4.38 -10.64
N ALA A 78 19.52 -4.87 -9.52
CA ALA A 78 20.43 -6.01 -9.52
C ALA A 78 19.77 -7.24 -10.16
N SER A 79 18.50 -7.50 -9.84
CA SER A 79 17.74 -8.62 -10.42
C SER A 79 17.58 -8.47 -11.95
N SER A 80 17.28 -7.27 -12.44
CA SER A 80 17.14 -7.03 -13.88
C SER A 80 18.48 -7.16 -14.62
N LEU A 81 19.59 -6.72 -14.02
CA LEU A 81 20.92 -6.92 -14.61
C LEU A 81 21.31 -8.39 -14.67
N LEU A 82 20.96 -9.20 -13.67
CA LEU A 82 21.17 -10.64 -13.70
C LEU A 82 20.43 -11.32 -14.87
N ALA A 83 19.31 -10.79 -15.30
CA ALA A 83 18.58 -11.29 -16.47
C ALA A 83 19.40 -11.24 -17.77
N LEU A 84 20.37 -10.32 -17.90
CA LEU A 84 21.28 -10.26 -19.04
C LEU A 84 22.25 -11.45 -19.10
N LEU A 85 22.53 -12.09 -17.95
CA LEU A 85 23.42 -13.23 -17.87
C LEU A 85 22.75 -14.56 -18.22
N VAL A 86 21.41 -14.56 -18.32
CA VAL A 86 20.64 -15.75 -18.69
C VAL A 86 20.88 -16.05 -20.17
N PRO A 87 21.30 -17.30 -20.52
CA PRO A 87 21.53 -17.69 -21.91
C PRO A 87 20.19 -17.97 -22.63
N TRP A 88 19.41 -16.93 -22.88
CA TRP A 88 18.08 -17.01 -23.48
C TRP A 88 18.04 -17.82 -24.77
N ARG A 89 19.09 -17.72 -25.60
CA ARG A 89 19.18 -18.44 -26.88
C ARG A 89 19.16 -19.95 -26.67
N SER A 90 19.99 -20.48 -25.77
CA SER A 90 20.03 -21.91 -25.48
C SER A 90 18.77 -22.41 -24.80
N MET A 91 18.18 -21.60 -23.90
CA MET A 91 16.93 -21.93 -23.26
C MET A 91 15.76 -22.02 -24.25
N LEU A 92 15.65 -21.06 -25.17
CA LEU A 92 14.63 -21.07 -26.22
C LEU A 92 14.87 -22.21 -27.21
N PHE A 93 16.12 -22.50 -27.58
CA PHE A 93 16.45 -23.61 -28.46
C PHE A 93 16.04 -24.95 -27.85
N PHE A 94 16.26 -25.13 -26.55
CA PHE A 94 15.81 -26.31 -25.83
C PHE A 94 14.28 -26.44 -25.83
N MET A 95 13.56 -25.36 -25.61
CA MET A 95 12.09 -25.33 -25.64
C MET A 95 11.50 -25.59 -27.01
N HIS A 96 12.14 -25.10 -28.09
CA HIS A 96 11.64 -25.22 -29.44
C HIS A 96 12.14 -26.50 -30.17
N GLY A 97 13.33 -26.96 -29.85
CA GLY A 97 13.86 -28.22 -30.38
C GLY A 97 12.95 -29.40 -30.06
N TRP A 98 12.20 -29.28 -29.05
CA TRP A 98 11.19 -30.16 -28.54
C TRP A 98 9.93 -30.22 -29.44
N GLN A 99 9.40 -29.05 -29.84
CA GLN A 99 8.25 -28.97 -30.72
C GLN A 99 8.60 -29.51 -32.12
N PHE A 100 9.83 -29.28 -32.58
CA PHE A 100 10.28 -29.75 -33.90
C PHE A 100 10.25 -31.28 -34.00
N ASN A 101 10.67 -32.02 -33.00
CA ASN A 101 10.67 -33.47 -32.97
C ASN A 101 9.25 -34.06 -33.07
N THR A 102 8.25 -33.33 -32.56
CA THR A 102 6.85 -33.73 -32.59
C THR A 102 6.21 -33.57 -33.99
N TYR A 103 6.63 -32.56 -34.75
CA TYR A 103 6.09 -32.29 -36.09
C TYR A 103 6.74 -33.13 -37.21
N THR A 104 7.93 -33.69 -36.99
CA THR A 104 8.66 -34.45 -38.00
C THR A 104 8.37 -35.97 -38.01
N GLN A 105 7.55 -36.45 -37.05
CA GLN A 105 7.10 -37.84 -37.00
C GLN A 105 5.57 -37.94 -36.96
N PRO A 106 4.88 -37.76 -38.10
CA PRO A 106 3.40 -37.71 -38.17
C PRO A 106 2.73 -39.06 -37.86
N ASP A 107 3.44 -40.18 -37.97
CA ASP A 107 2.87 -41.54 -37.81
C ASP A 107 2.75 -42.03 -36.38
N HIS A 108 3.19 -41.24 -35.39
CA HIS A 108 3.02 -41.59 -34.00
C HIS A 108 1.90 -40.74 -33.40
N MET A 109 0.82 -41.38 -32.88
CA MET A 109 -0.16 -40.70 -32.04
C MET A 109 0.59 -39.85 -31.01
N PRO A 110 0.22 -38.58 -30.82
CA PRO A 110 0.87 -37.73 -29.82
C PRO A 110 0.72 -38.41 -28.44
N ASP A 111 1.83 -38.95 -27.96
CA ASP A 111 1.88 -39.52 -26.63
C ASP A 111 1.43 -38.42 -25.63
N LEU A 112 0.52 -38.77 -24.72
CA LEU A 112 0.07 -37.85 -23.67
C LEU A 112 1.24 -37.20 -22.92
N ARG A 113 2.36 -37.91 -22.84
CA ARG A 113 3.62 -37.37 -22.36
C ARG A 113 4.11 -36.15 -23.13
N LEU A 114 3.95 -36.16 -24.46
CA LEU A 114 4.32 -35.03 -25.34
C LEU A 114 3.47 -33.79 -25.00
N PHE A 115 2.21 -33.96 -24.69
CA PHE A 115 1.33 -32.88 -24.30
C PHE A 115 1.69 -32.32 -22.88
N MET A 116 2.19 -33.16 -21.98
CA MET A 116 2.52 -32.78 -20.61
C MET A 116 3.90 -32.14 -20.46
N GLN A 117 4.80 -32.31 -21.39
CA GLN A 117 6.19 -31.88 -21.30
C GLN A 117 6.38 -30.35 -21.24
N PRO A 118 5.58 -29.45 -21.86
CA PRO A 118 5.71 -28.02 -21.61
C PRO A 118 5.58 -27.67 -20.10
N PHE A 119 4.92 -28.54 -19.34
CA PHE A 119 4.75 -28.39 -17.91
C PHE A 119 5.94 -28.87 -17.10
N ASP A 120 6.86 -29.68 -17.67
CA ASP A 120 8.06 -30.17 -16.98
C ASP A 120 8.99 -29.04 -16.53
N ILE A 121 8.93 -27.88 -17.19
CA ILE A 121 9.66 -26.69 -16.78
C ILE A 121 9.26 -26.24 -15.36
N PHE A 122 7.98 -26.36 -15.02
CA PHE A 122 7.47 -26.00 -13.69
C PHE A 122 7.92 -26.97 -12.60
N PHE A 123 8.30 -28.19 -12.99
CA PHE A 123 8.85 -29.21 -12.08
C PHE A 123 10.37 -29.23 -12.06
N SER A 124 11.03 -28.41 -12.90
CA SER A 124 12.49 -28.36 -12.94
C SER A 124 13.07 -27.73 -11.66
N PRO A 125 14.18 -28.24 -11.12
CA PRO A 125 14.84 -27.61 -9.98
C PRO A 125 15.25 -26.16 -10.25
N TRP A 126 15.56 -25.82 -11.49
CA TRP A 126 15.92 -24.48 -11.92
C TRP A 126 14.76 -23.48 -11.80
N TRP A 127 13.54 -23.90 -12.19
CA TRP A 127 12.34 -23.09 -12.02
C TRP A 127 12.09 -22.75 -10.56
N TRP A 128 12.19 -23.75 -9.69
CA TRP A 128 12.02 -23.55 -8.26
C TRP A 128 13.12 -22.65 -7.68
N ALA A 129 14.37 -22.80 -8.13
CA ALA A 129 15.46 -21.93 -7.70
C ALA A 129 15.21 -20.46 -8.04
N ILE A 130 14.77 -20.16 -9.28
CA ILE A 130 14.42 -18.79 -9.71
C ILE A 130 13.22 -18.25 -8.91
N THR A 131 12.22 -19.08 -8.72
CA THR A 131 11.00 -18.70 -8.00
C THR A 131 11.30 -18.40 -6.52
N LEU A 132 12.03 -19.29 -5.85
CA LEU A 132 12.44 -19.09 -4.46
C LEU A 132 13.34 -17.87 -4.31
N PHE A 133 14.25 -17.64 -5.25
CA PHE A 133 15.09 -16.45 -5.27
C PHE A 133 14.26 -15.17 -5.41
N GLY A 134 13.23 -15.17 -6.26
CA GLY A 134 12.29 -14.06 -6.38
C GLY A 134 11.53 -13.79 -5.08
N PHE A 135 11.05 -14.83 -4.40
CA PHE A 135 10.41 -14.69 -3.10
C PHE A 135 11.37 -14.20 -2.02
N ALA A 136 12.62 -14.66 -2.04
CA ALA A 136 13.65 -14.18 -1.11
C ALA A 136 13.92 -12.67 -1.31
N ILE A 137 14.11 -12.23 -2.54
CA ILE A 137 14.26 -10.79 -2.86
C ILE A 137 13.07 -9.98 -2.38
N TYR A 138 11.85 -10.47 -2.62
CA TYR A 138 10.64 -9.81 -2.16
C TYR A 138 10.59 -9.75 -0.62
N GLY A 139 10.88 -10.85 0.06
CA GLY A 139 10.94 -10.90 1.52
C GLY A 139 11.99 -9.95 2.11
N PHE A 140 13.18 -9.89 1.53
CA PHE A 140 14.21 -8.93 1.92
C PHE A 140 13.76 -7.48 1.69
N SER A 141 13.07 -7.19 0.58
CA SER A 141 12.54 -5.85 0.32
C SER A 141 11.54 -5.42 1.40
N VAL A 142 10.65 -6.32 1.83
CA VAL A 142 9.70 -6.06 2.92
C VAL A 142 10.44 -5.84 4.24
N TRP A 143 11.46 -6.66 4.52
CA TRP A 143 12.28 -6.51 5.72
C TRP A 143 13.05 -5.20 5.74
N PHE A 144 13.65 -4.80 4.63
CA PHE A 144 14.35 -3.51 4.51
C PHE A 144 13.39 -2.33 4.68
N ALA A 145 12.15 -2.42 4.18
CA ALA A 145 11.14 -1.41 4.41
C ALA A 145 10.78 -1.25 5.90
N TYR A 146 10.72 -2.37 6.63
CA TYR A 146 10.54 -2.36 8.08
C TYR A 146 11.72 -1.67 8.79
N LEU A 147 12.95 -2.00 8.41
CA LEU A 147 14.16 -1.39 8.98
C LEU A 147 14.25 0.11 8.64
N ASP A 148 13.92 0.50 7.40
CA ASP A 148 13.87 1.91 6.97
C ASP A 148 12.87 2.71 7.83
N GLN A 149 11.67 2.18 8.02
CA GLN A 149 10.66 2.84 8.87
C GLN A 149 11.15 2.99 10.31
N ARG A 150 11.76 1.96 10.86
CA ARG A 150 12.29 1.97 12.23
C ARG A 150 13.41 3.02 12.39
N GLU A 151 14.31 3.09 11.41
CA GLU A 151 15.39 4.07 11.41
C GLU A 151 14.88 5.50 11.27
N LEU A 152 13.91 5.75 10.37
CA LEU A 152 13.29 7.06 10.25
C LEU A 152 12.61 7.50 11.55
N HIS A 153 11.99 6.56 12.24
CA HIS A 153 11.37 6.84 13.53
C HIS A 153 12.41 7.19 14.60
N SER A 154 13.53 6.47 14.66
CA SER A 154 14.64 6.78 15.59
C SER A 154 15.32 8.12 15.30
N ARG A 155 15.30 8.59 14.04
CA ARG A 155 15.78 9.91 13.63
C ARG A 155 14.80 11.06 13.95
N GLY A 156 13.67 10.77 14.62
CA GLY A 156 12.69 11.76 15.07
C GLY A 156 11.66 12.17 14.01
N ILE A 157 11.49 11.38 12.94
CA ILE A 157 10.40 11.61 12.00
C ILE A 157 9.11 11.03 12.59
N ASP A 158 8.18 11.93 12.95
CA ASP A 158 6.87 11.55 13.46
C ASP A 158 6.06 10.83 12.36
N ARG A 159 5.56 9.62 12.63
CA ARG A 159 4.74 8.82 11.73
C ARG A 159 5.34 8.65 10.32
N PRO A 160 6.51 8.00 10.17
CA PRO A 160 7.05 7.68 8.85
C PRO A 160 6.06 6.83 8.04
N PHE A 161 6.26 6.76 6.72
CA PHE A 161 5.36 5.99 5.86
C PHE A 161 5.38 4.51 6.26
N PRO A 162 4.20 3.84 6.42
CA PRO A 162 4.15 2.49 6.96
C PRO A 162 4.77 1.46 6.02
N TRP A 163 5.67 0.60 6.54
CA TRP A 163 6.33 -0.47 5.80
C TRP A 163 5.38 -1.48 5.14
N ARG A 164 4.16 -1.62 5.70
CA ARG A 164 3.12 -2.52 5.17
C ARG A 164 2.78 -2.25 3.71
N TRP A 165 2.95 -1.03 3.24
CA TRP A 165 2.74 -0.69 1.83
C TRP A 165 3.79 -1.30 0.90
N MET A 166 4.86 -1.90 1.42
CA MET A 166 5.84 -2.63 0.63
C MET A 166 5.26 -3.89 -0.02
N PHE A 167 4.18 -4.46 0.53
CA PHE A 167 3.45 -5.54 -0.13
C PHE A 167 2.89 -5.14 -1.51
N LEU A 168 2.73 -3.87 -1.76
CA LEU A 168 2.41 -3.30 -3.07
C LEU A 168 3.66 -2.81 -3.83
N SER A 169 4.84 -3.36 -3.52
CA SER A 169 6.14 -3.11 -4.16
C SER A 169 6.48 -1.62 -4.29
N ILE A 170 6.13 -0.98 -5.42
CA ILE A 170 6.51 0.40 -5.76
C ILE A 170 5.84 1.46 -4.87
N VAL A 171 4.74 1.11 -4.20
CA VAL A 171 3.98 2.07 -3.38
C VAL A 171 4.77 2.55 -2.17
N TYR A 172 5.53 1.64 -1.53
CA TYR A 172 6.33 2.01 -0.37
C TYR A 172 7.44 3.03 -0.71
N PRO A 173 8.36 2.77 -1.66
CA PRO A 173 9.42 3.74 -1.97
C PRO A 173 8.86 5.10 -2.39
N ILE A 174 7.80 5.15 -3.21
CA ILE A 174 7.18 6.42 -3.63
C ILE A 174 6.54 7.12 -2.43
N GLY A 175 5.68 6.45 -1.68
CA GLY A 175 4.98 7.03 -0.53
C GLY A 175 5.95 7.52 0.54
N ARG A 176 7.00 6.75 0.81
CA ARG A 176 8.08 7.09 1.74
C ARG A 176 8.84 8.35 1.29
N ILE A 177 9.21 8.43 0.01
CA ILE A 177 9.91 9.59 -0.54
C ILE A 177 9.03 10.84 -0.45
N VAL A 178 7.76 10.76 -0.85
CA VAL A 178 6.79 11.86 -0.76
C VAL A 178 6.64 12.36 0.67
N VAL A 179 6.47 11.44 1.63
CA VAL A 179 6.34 11.79 3.05
C VAL A 179 7.62 12.42 3.59
N ALA A 180 8.79 11.90 3.22
CA ALA A 180 10.08 12.48 3.60
C ALA A 180 10.22 13.92 3.11
N ILE A 181 10.02 14.16 1.82
CA ILE A 181 10.12 15.50 1.21
C ILE A 181 9.14 16.48 1.87
N ARG A 182 7.88 16.08 2.08
CA ARG A 182 6.86 16.95 2.70
C ARG A 182 7.18 17.33 4.14
N ARG A 183 7.92 16.50 4.87
CA ARG A 183 8.20 16.71 6.30
C ARG A 183 9.53 17.35 6.58
N THR A 184 10.54 17.02 5.78
CA THR A 184 11.92 17.48 6.03
C THR A 184 12.41 18.50 5.00
N GLY A 185 11.78 18.59 3.83
CA GLY A 185 12.26 19.34 2.68
C GLY A 185 13.42 18.68 1.95
N THR A 186 13.91 17.54 2.45
CA THR A 186 15.05 16.76 1.91
C THR A 186 14.60 15.38 1.43
N GLY A 187 15.51 14.58 0.87
CA GLY A 187 15.19 13.21 0.46
C GLY A 187 14.91 13.04 -1.03
N TRP A 188 15.38 13.96 -1.87
CA TRP A 188 15.27 13.87 -3.33
C TRP A 188 16.19 12.82 -3.94
N ALA A 189 17.33 12.50 -3.30
CA ALA A 189 18.31 11.56 -3.82
C ALA A 189 17.72 10.16 -4.09
N PRO A 190 16.95 9.51 -3.17
CA PRO A 190 16.31 8.25 -3.44
C PRO A 190 15.27 8.31 -4.57
N LEU A 191 14.61 9.46 -4.81
CA LEU A 191 13.72 9.65 -5.95
C LEU A 191 14.44 9.51 -7.28
N TRP A 192 15.56 10.23 -7.42
CA TRP A 192 16.37 10.15 -8.63
C TRP A 192 16.96 8.74 -8.81
N GLY A 193 17.39 8.11 -7.71
CA GLY A 193 17.83 6.71 -7.71
C GLY A 193 16.74 5.77 -8.23
N LEU A 194 15.50 5.94 -7.76
CA LEU A 194 14.36 5.13 -8.20
C LEU A 194 14.07 5.34 -9.69
N ILE A 195 14.06 6.57 -10.17
CA ILE A 195 13.85 6.90 -11.59
C ILE A 195 14.96 6.27 -12.44
N ALA A 196 16.22 6.45 -12.05
CA ALA A 196 17.36 5.88 -12.76
C ALA A 196 17.27 4.34 -12.81
N ALA A 197 16.94 3.69 -11.69
CA ALA A 197 16.78 2.25 -11.64
C ALA A 197 15.66 1.75 -12.57
N GLN A 198 14.54 2.48 -12.65
CA GLN A 198 13.44 2.14 -13.55
C GLN A 198 13.84 2.30 -15.01
N VAL A 199 14.53 3.39 -15.36
CA VAL A 199 15.02 3.60 -16.73
C VAL A 199 15.98 2.49 -17.15
N VAL A 200 16.94 2.13 -16.30
CA VAL A 200 17.87 1.01 -16.57
C VAL A 200 17.11 -0.30 -16.68
N GLY A 201 16.14 -0.57 -15.81
CA GLY A 201 15.30 -1.77 -15.87
C GLY A 201 14.52 -1.87 -17.19
N ILE A 202 13.97 -0.77 -17.70
CA ILE A 202 13.29 -0.71 -18.99
C ILE A 202 14.28 -1.02 -20.12
N ILE A 203 15.46 -0.41 -20.12
CA ILE A 203 16.49 -0.66 -21.14
C ILE A 203 16.88 -2.14 -21.15
N VAL A 204 17.14 -2.71 -19.97
CA VAL A 204 17.44 -4.15 -19.84
C VAL A 204 16.29 -5.01 -20.40
N GLY A 205 15.04 -4.67 -20.04
CA GLY A 205 13.86 -5.36 -20.52
C GLY A 205 13.75 -5.34 -22.07
N VAL A 206 14.03 -4.19 -22.69
CA VAL A 206 14.06 -4.04 -24.15
C VAL A 206 15.17 -4.91 -24.75
N VAL A 207 16.38 -4.90 -24.19
CA VAL A 207 17.51 -5.72 -24.68
C VAL A 207 17.18 -7.21 -24.59
N VAL A 208 16.66 -7.66 -23.45
CA VAL A 208 16.26 -9.07 -23.24
C VAL A 208 15.15 -9.44 -24.24
N SER A 209 14.13 -8.61 -24.39
CA SER A 209 13.04 -8.85 -25.37
C SER A 209 13.56 -8.94 -26.79
N ALA A 210 14.49 -8.09 -27.20
CA ALA A 210 15.14 -8.14 -28.50
C ALA A 210 15.93 -9.44 -28.69
N GLN A 211 16.68 -9.88 -27.69
CA GLN A 211 17.41 -11.16 -27.75
C GLN A 211 16.47 -12.36 -27.92
N ILE A 212 15.35 -12.39 -27.18
CA ILE A 212 14.33 -13.41 -27.28
C ILE A 212 13.71 -13.41 -28.69
N THR A 213 13.32 -12.24 -29.20
CA THR A 213 12.73 -12.09 -30.53
C THR A 213 13.68 -12.57 -31.64
N LEU A 214 14.94 -12.15 -31.61
CA LEU A 214 15.95 -12.58 -32.57
C LEU A 214 16.19 -14.10 -32.52
N ALA A 215 16.26 -14.69 -31.33
CA ALA A 215 16.40 -16.12 -31.17
C ALA A 215 15.20 -16.88 -31.74
N THR A 216 13.98 -16.37 -31.52
CA THR A 216 12.75 -16.96 -32.08
C THR A 216 12.73 -16.87 -33.61
N LEU A 217 13.10 -15.72 -34.19
CA LEU A 217 13.18 -15.57 -35.67
C LEU A 217 14.23 -16.49 -36.29
N GLN A 218 15.39 -16.63 -35.66
CA GLN A 218 16.43 -17.57 -36.10
C GLN A 218 15.92 -19.02 -36.08
N PHE A 219 15.19 -19.40 -35.05
CA PHE A 219 14.59 -20.72 -34.94
C PHE A 219 13.56 -20.95 -36.06
N LEU A 220 12.63 -20.02 -36.29
CA LEU A 220 11.65 -20.09 -37.38
C LEU A 220 12.31 -20.18 -38.76
N SER A 221 13.38 -19.41 -38.99
CA SER A 221 14.14 -19.50 -40.25
C SER A 221 14.83 -20.86 -40.44
N THR A 222 15.23 -21.49 -39.37
CA THR A 222 15.82 -22.84 -39.37
C THR A 222 14.77 -23.89 -39.77
N ILE A 223 13.58 -23.82 -39.15
CA ILE A 223 12.46 -24.72 -39.53
C ILE A 223 12.09 -24.56 -41.00
N ALA A 224 11.97 -23.31 -41.49
CA ALA A 224 11.61 -23.05 -42.88
C ALA A 224 12.63 -23.62 -43.86
N ARG A 225 13.93 -23.65 -43.53
CA ARG A 225 14.97 -24.24 -44.37
C ARG A 225 14.93 -25.76 -44.37
N TYR A 226 14.67 -26.40 -43.28
CA TYR A 226 14.69 -27.87 -43.14
C TYR A 226 13.32 -28.50 -43.46
N GLY A 227 12.21 -27.81 -43.20
CA GLY A 227 10.86 -28.28 -43.51
C GLY A 227 10.51 -28.25 -45.03
N GLY A 228 11.26 -27.50 -45.82
CA GLY A 228 11.09 -27.45 -47.27
C GLY A 228 11.74 -28.61 -48.07
N TYR A 229 12.46 -29.52 -47.39
CA TYR A 229 13.14 -30.67 -48.02
C TYR A 229 12.37 -31.98 -47.93
N SER A 230 11.16 -31.98 -47.38
CA SER A 230 10.31 -33.18 -47.22
C SER A 230 9.09 -33.20 -48.16
N GLY A 231 9.17 -32.53 -49.31
CA GLY A 231 8.17 -32.53 -50.34
C GLY A 231 8.62 -33.21 -51.62
#